data_4c3817c7ccc5b9d56ebfebbeec62e1b8
#
_entry.id   4c3817c7ccc5b9d56ebfebbeec62e1b8
#
_cell.length_a   1.000
_cell.length_b   1.000
_cell.length_c   1.000
_cell.angle_alpha   90.00
_cell.angle_beta   90.00
_cell.angle_gamma   90.00
#
_symmetry.space_group_name_H-M   'P 1'
#
loop_
_entity.id
_entity.type
_entity.pdbx_description
1 polymer ?
#
loop_
_entity_poly.entity_id
_entity_poly.type
_entity_poly.pdbx_seq_one_letter_code
_entity_poly.pdbx_strand_id
1 'polypeptide(L)'
;MSKLSEKKIIELFQSKLGNASFVPEDVELFKIGKEQLVVKVDTFVESTDLPPRMKLDDAARKSIVSCVSDFAAKGVRPIFGIVSLTIPKKFSRSSIQSLARGFQIAAREFSLKILGGDTNEGKELVITFSLFGTTKKIVTRSGAKTNHVIITSGPFGYTGAGLSILLKNKKSSKKFGTKAKTAVLKHMIQYFSLLRPPDSFVEDDRCFQQTCLP
;
A
#
# COMPACT_ATOMS: atom_id res chain seq x y z
N MET A 1 4.52 28.64 14.71
CA MET A 1 4.82 28.34 13.29
C MET A 1 3.70 27.47 12.74
N SER A 2 3.05 27.86 11.65
CA SER A 2 2.04 27.03 10.98
C SER A 2 2.74 25.80 10.38
N LYS A 3 2.25 24.59 10.71
CA LYS A 3 2.75 23.35 10.15
C LYS A 3 2.56 23.35 8.64
N LEU A 4 3.60 23.15 7.85
CA LEU A 4 3.48 23.03 6.40
C LEU A 4 2.57 21.85 6.05
N SER A 5 1.69 22.03 5.06
CA SER A 5 0.93 20.91 4.51
C SER A 5 1.86 19.98 3.72
N GLU A 6 1.49 18.69 3.62
CA GLU A 6 2.22 17.70 2.84
C GLU A 6 2.52 18.20 1.41
N LYS A 7 1.51 18.77 0.73
CA LYS A 7 1.66 19.37 -0.60
C LYS A 7 2.79 20.41 -0.65
N LYS A 8 2.84 21.33 0.32
CA LYS A 8 3.90 22.35 0.37
C LYS A 8 5.28 21.75 0.62
N ILE A 9 5.36 20.68 1.42
CA ILE A 9 6.61 19.96 1.64
C ILE A 9 7.08 19.35 0.32
N ILE A 10 6.21 18.63 -0.39
CA ILE A 10 6.51 18.03 -1.69
C ILE A 10 6.97 19.10 -2.69
N GLU A 11 6.24 20.20 -2.82
CA GLU A 11 6.59 21.31 -3.72
C GLU A 11 7.97 21.88 -3.43
N LEU A 12 8.36 22.03 -2.17
CA LEU A 12 9.69 22.50 -1.76
C LEU A 12 10.80 21.53 -2.22
N PHE A 13 10.60 20.22 -2.00
CA PHE A 13 11.57 19.21 -2.45
C PHE A 13 11.68 19.18 -3.97
N GLN A 14 10.56 19.13 -4.67
CA GLN A 14 10.53 19.12 -6.14
C GLN A 14 11.23 20.33 -6.76
N SER A 15 10.99 21.53 -6.21
CA SER A 15 11.66 22.75 -6.63
C SER A 15 13.19 22.66 -6.46
N LYS A 16 13.67 22.12 -5.34
CA LYS A 16 15.11 21.96 -5.08
C LYS A 16 15.78 20.88 -5.91
N LEU A 17 15.05 19.81 -6.22
CA LEU A 17 15.53 18.70 -7.04
C LEU A 17 15.43 18.96 -8.55
N GLY A 18 14.87 20.09 -8.98
CA GLY A 18 14.68 20.42 -10.39
C GLY A 18 13.58 19.60 -11.09
N ASN A 19 12.74 18.90 -10.35
CA ASN A 19 11.65 18.06 -10.88
C ASN A 19 10.37 18.88 -11.11
N ALA A 20 10.42 19.85 -12.00
CA ALA A 20 9.30 20.75 -12.28
C ALA A 20 8.06 20.05 -12.88
N SER A 21 8.22 18.84 -13.42
CA SER A 21 7.17 18.06 -14.08
C SER A 21 6.55 16.96 -13.20
N PHE A 22 6.68 17.07 -11.89
CA PHE A 22 6.10 16.09 -10.98
C PHE A 22 4.57 15.99 -11.12
N VAL A 23 4.09 14.79 -11.45
CA VAL A 23 2.67 14.46 -11.50
C VAL A 23 2.38 13.45 -10.38
N PRO A 24 1.46 13.74 -9.44
CA PRO A 24 1.18 12.85 -8.30
C PRO A 24 0.37 11.63 -8.75
N GLU A 25 1.05 10.59 -9.19
CA GLU A 25 0.46 9.34 -9.66
C GLU A 25 0.54 8.20 -8.65
N ASP A 26 1.00 8.46 -7.41
CA ASP A 26 1.24 7.48 -6.33
C ASP A 26 2.34 6.46 -6.61
N VAL A 27 2.89 6.43 -7.82
CA VAL A 27 4.04 5.61 -8.23
C VAL A 27 4.96 6.42 -9.11
N GLU A 28 6.24 6.08 -9.11
CA GLU A 28 7.22 6.71 -9.98
C GLU A 28 7.61 5.78 -11.13
N LEU A 29 7.86 6.37 -12.29
CA LEU A 29 8.16 5.69 -13.54
C LEU A 29 9.52 6.07 -14.05
N PHE A 30 10.32 5.09 -14.43
CA PHE A 30 11.58 5.33 -15.13
C PHE A 30 11.89 4.21 -16.12
N LYS A 31 12.79 4.46 -17.07
CA LYS A 31 13.18 3.48 -18.07
C LYS A 31 14.62 3.01 -17.83
N ILE A 32 14.84 1.71 -17.96
CA ILE A 32 16.17 1.11 -18.07
C ILE A 32 16.23 0.35 -19.40
N GLY A 33 16.97 0.90 -20.36
CA GLY A 33 16.98 0.38 -21.72
C GLY A 33 15.58 0.46 -22.36
N LYS A 34 15.02 -0.68 -22.73
CA LYS A 34 13.67 -0.78 -23.32
C LYS A 34 12.57 -1.02 -22.30
N GLU A 35 12.93 -1.36 -21.07
CA GLU A 35 11.97 -1.71 -20.00
C GLU A 35 11.47 -0.46 -19.27
N GLN A 36 10.16 -0.43 -19.04
CA GLN A 36 9.54 0.55 -18.17
C GLN A 36 9.40 -0.02 -16.78
N LEU A 37 10.12 0.57 -15.83
CA LEU A 37 10.08 0.20 -14.41
C LEU A 37 9.18 1.13 -13.64
N VAL A 38 8.52 0.58 -12.65
CA VAL A 38 7.64 1.29 -11.72
C VAL A 38 8.16 1.05 -10.31
N VAL A 39 8.23 2.11 -9.53
CA VAL A 39 8.59 2.03 -8.10
C VAL A 39 7.55 2.75 -7.25
N LYS A 40 7.28 2.18 -6.09
CA LYS A 40 6.48 2.78 -5.01
C LYS A 40 7.24 2.64 -3.70
N VAL A 41 7.22 3.70 -2.92
CA VAL A 41 7.71 3.68 -1.53
C VAL A 41 6.56 4.08 -0.62
N ASP A 42 6.39 3.35 0.47
CA ASP A 42 5.44 3.69 1.52
C ASP A 42 6.05 3.42 2.90
N THR A 43 5.66 4.21 3.89
CA THR A 43 6.19 4.12 5.25
C THR A 43 5.07 3.89 6.25
N PHE A 44 5.21 2.84 7.05
CA PHE A 44 4.38 2.53 8.21
C PHE A 44 5.10 3.00 9.47
N VAL A 45 4.43 3.77 10.30
CA VAL A 45 4.94 4.30 11.58
C VAL A 45 4.08 3.80 12.73
N GLU A 46 4.69 3.21 13.79
CA GLU A 46 3.97 2.60 14.91
C GLU A 46 2.94 3.57 15.53
N SER A 47 3.33 4.80 15.79
CA SER A 47 2.50 5.79 16.49
C SER A 47 1.26 6.23 15.71
N THR A 48 1.28 6.15 14.37
CA THR A 48 0.18 6.60 13.50
C THR A 48 -0.57 5.46 12.83
N ASP A 49 0.11 4.37 12.50
CA ASP A 49 -0.39 3.34 11.61
C ASP A 49 -0.68 2.00 12.28
N LEU A 50 -0.25 1.83 13.56
CA LEU A 50 -0.49 0.63 14.35
C LEU A 50 -1.68 0.85 15.29
N PRO A 51 -2.92 0.54 14.86
CA PRO A 51 -4.08 0.68 15.73
C PRO A 51 -4.03 -0.34 16.88
N PRO A 52 -4.69 -0.06 18.01
CA PRO A 52 -4.78 -1.00 19.14
C PRO A 52 -5.19 -2.40 18.68
N ARG A 53 -4.50 -3.43 19.20
CA ARG A 53 -4.74 -4.85 18.93
C ARG A 53 -4.25 -5.36 17.55
N MET A 54 -3.67 -4.54 16.70
CA MET A 54 -2.97 -5.02 15.51
C MET A 54 -1.71 -5.77 15.94
N LYS A 55 -1.49 -6.95 15.38
CA LYS A 55 -0.29 -7.74 15.62
C LYS A 55 0.86 -7.28 14.73
N LEU A 56 2.09 -7.57 15.10
CA LEU A 56 3.26 -7.17 14.33
C LEU A 56 3.36 -7.86 12.97
N ASP A 57 2.86 -9.09 12.85
CA ASP A 57 2.75 -9.76 11.56
C ASP A 57 1.72 -9.09 10.63
N ASP A 58 0.58 -8.64 11.18
CA ASP A 58 -0.39 -7.85 10.42
C ASP A 58 0.18 -6.47 10.03
N ALA A 59 0.98 -5.82 10.90
CA ALA A 59 1.65 -4.56 10.61
C ALA A 59 2.66 -4.68 9.46
N ALA A 60 3.54 -5.69 9.52
CA ALA A 60 4.50 -5.98 8.47
C ALA A 60 3.81 -6.29 7.13
N ARG A 61 2.71 -7.07 7.17
CA ARG A 61 1.93 -7.34 5.98
C ARG A 61 1.26 -6.06 5.44
N LYS A 62 0.69 -5.22 6.31
CA LYS A 62 0.06 -3.94 5.93
C LYS A 62 1.02 -3.03 5.18
N SER A 63 2.29 -2.95 5.59
CA SER A 63 3.29 -2.10 4.92
C SER A 63 3.54 -2.52 3.46
N ILE A 64 3.48 -3.82 3.15
CA ILE A 64 3.56 -4.32 1.77
C ILE A 64 2.26 -4.04 1.02
N VAL A 65 1.11 -4.30 1.65
CA VAL A 65 -0.21 -4.11 1.03
C VAL A 65 -0.43 -2.67 0.59
N SER A 66 0.07 -1.68 1.34
CA SER A 66 -0.02 -0.27 0.94
C SER A 66 0.62 -0.05 -0.44
N CYS A 67 1.83 -0.55 -0.66
CA CYS A 67 2.51 -0.44 -1.96
C CYS A 67 1.82 -1.26 -3.06
N VAL A 68 1.40 -2.50 -2.74
CA VAL A 68 0.72 -3.39 -3.71
C VAL A 68 -0.62 -2.81 -4.14
N SER A 69 -1.32 -2.10 -3.23
CA SER A 69 -2.57 -1.39 -3.52
C SER A 69 -2.40 -0.39 -4.66
N ASP A 70 -1.37 0.43 -4.57
CA ASP A 70 -1.10 1.45 -5.58
C ASP A 70 -0.67 0.82 -6.91
N PHE A 71 0.12 -0.25 -6.85
CA PHE A 71 0.47 -1.02 -8.05
C PHE A 71 -0.75 -1.61 -8.73
N ALA A 72 -1.67 -2.20 -7.96
CA ALA A 72 -2.92 -2.75 -8.50
C ALA A 72 -3.77 -1.67 -9.17
N ALA A 73 -3.91 -0.48 -8.54
CA ALA A 73 -4.63 0.65 -9.10
C ALA A 73 -4.00 1.17 -10.41
N LYS A 74 -2.71 0.93 -10.61
CA LYS A 74 -1.94 1.36 -11.79
C LYS A 74 -1.75 0.27 -12.86
N GLY A 75 -2.26 -0.93 -12.63
CA GLY A 75 -2.06 -2.06 -13.54
C GLY A 75 -0.59 -2.55 -13.59
N VAL A 76 0.11 -2.47 -12.46
CA VAL A 76 1.52 -2.85 -12.35
C VAL A 76 1.64 -4.19 -11.65
N ARG A 77 2.43 -5.10 -12.23
CA ARG A 77 2.78 -6.37 -11.59
C ARG A 77 3.94 -6.17 -10.62
N PRO A 78 3.81 -6.47 -9.32
CA PRO A 78 4.91 -6.47 -8.38
C PRO A 78 5.91 -7.57 -8.72
N ILE A 79 7.21 -7.31 -8.59
CA ILE A 79 8.27 -8.29 -8.86
C ILE A 79 9.11 -8.51 -7.60
N PHE A 80 9.67 -7.45 -7.05
CA PHE A 80 10.49 -7.52 -5.86
C PHE A 80 10.36 -6.26 -5.01
N GLY A 81 10.79 -6.36 -3.77
CA GLY A 81 10.85 -5.23 -2.86
C GLY A 81 12.09 -5.23 -1.98
N ILE A 82 12.34 -4.08 -1.38
CA ILE A 82 13.34 -3.89 -0.33
C ILE A 82 12.66 -3.24 0.87
N VAL A 83 13.15 -3.57 2.08
CA VAL A 83 12.56 -3.07 3.32
C VAL A 83 13.61 -2.37 4.18
N SER A 84 13.31 -1.17 4.66
CA SER A 84 14.08 -0.52 5.72
C SER A 84 13.27 -0.57 7.01
N LEU A 85 13.92 -1.01 8.09
CA LEU A 85 13.32 -1.19 9.41
C LEU A 85 14.00 -0.30 10.43
N THR A 86 13.21 0.44 11.20
CA THR A 86 13.65 0.99 12.48
C THR A 86 12.96 0.23 13.58
N ILE A 87 13.74 -0.41 14.46
CA ILE A 87 13.23 -1.35 15.46
C ILE A 87 13.52 -0.82 16.87
N PRO A 88 12.50 -0.74 17.77
CA PRO A 88 12.72 -0.36 19.16
C PRO A 88 13.57 -1.38 19.93
N LYS A 89 14.47 -0.91 20.78
CA LYS A 89 15.26 -1.77 21.71
C LYS A 89 14.42 -2.75 22.52
N LYS A 90 13.19 -2.36 22.86
CA LYS A 90 12.24 -3.17 23.63
C LYS A 90 11.75 -4.42 22.91
N PHE A 91 11.97 -4.54 21.59
CA PHE A 91 11.45 -5.67 20.82
C PHE A 91 12.21 -6.95 21.17
N SER A 92 11.44 -7.96 21.57
CA SER A 92 11.96 -9.30 21.84
C SER A 92 12.24 -10.05 20.54
N ARG A 93 12.97 -11.16 20.64
CA ARG A 93 13.16 -12.10 19.51
C ARG A 93 11.82 -12.54 18.90
N SER A 94 10.80 -12.79 19.72
CA SER A 94 9.46 -13.17 19.25
C SER A 94 8.77 -12.05 18.48
N SER A 95 8.98 -10.79 18.87
CA SER A 95 8.50 -9.62 18.14
C SER A 95 9.11 -9.56 16.73
N ILE A 96 10.43 -9.75 16.63
CA ILE A 96 11.13 -9.76 15.34
C ILE A 96 10.65 -10.94 14.46
N GLN A 97 10.48 -12.13 15.05
CA GLN A 97 9.95 -13.28 14.33
C GLN A 97 8.51 -13.05 13.82
N SER A 98 7.69 -12.31 14.58
CA SER A 98 6.34 -11.94 14.15
C SER A 98 6.38 -11.02 12.92
N LEU A 99 7.23 -9.99 12.93
CA LEU A 99 7.45 -9.13 11.77
C LEU A 99 7.91 -9.94 10.54
N ALA A 100 8.93 -10.78 10.71
CA ALA A 100 9.46 -11.61 9.62
C ALA A 100 8.38 -12.53 9.02
N ARG A 101 7.53 -13.11 9.86
CA ARG A 101 6.39 -13.92 9.42
C ARG A 101 5.39 -13.09 8.60
N GLY A 102 5.08 -11.85 9.01
CA GLY A 102 4.19 -10.96 8.27
C GLY A 102 4.73 -10.64 6.87
N PHE A 103 6.03 -10.34 6.76
CA PHE A 103 6.69 -10.16 5.46
C PHE A 103 6.63 -11.42 4.60
N GLN A 104 6.90 -12.60 5.18
CA GLN A 104 6.84 -13.88 4.46
C GLN A 104 5.42 -14.15 3.92
N ILE A 105 4.38 -13.91 4.73
CA ILE A 105 2.98 -14.08 4.32
C ILE A 105 2.67 -13.19 3.12
N ALA A 106 2.98 -11.90 3.22
CA ALA A 106 2.70 -10.94 2.14
C ALA A 106 3.52 -11.25 0.86
N ALA A 107 4.80 -11.60 1.00
CA ALA A 107 5.64 -11.97 -0.13
C ALA A 107 5.07 -13.15 -0.91
N ARG A 108 4.56 -14.17 -0.21
CA ARG A 108 3.90 -15.33 -0.85
C ARG A 108 2.55 -14.94 -1.47
N GLU A 109 1.74 -14.16 -0.75
CA GLU A 109 0.41 -13.75 -1.19
C GLU A 109 0.47 -12.96 -2.51
N PHE A 110 1.41 -12.05 -2.64
CA PHE A 110 1.55 -11.20 -3.82
C PHE A 110 2.60 -11.71 -4.82
N SER A 111 3.14 -12.91 -4.62
CA SER A 111 4.16 -13.52 -5.48
C SER A 111 5.36 -12.60 -5.75
N LEU A 112 5.78 -11.83 -4.74
CA LEU A 112 6.92 -10.94 -4.80
C LEU A 112 8.10 -11.48 -4.00
N LYS A 113 9.32 -11.06 -4.35
CA LYS A 113 10.55 -11.42 -3.63
C LYS A 113 11.05 -10.22 -2.84
N ILE A 114 11.27 -10.37 -1.54
CA ILE A 114 11.99 -9.39 -0.74
C ILE A 114 13.49 -9.69 -0.86
N LEU A 115 14.24 -8.77 -1.48
CA LEU A 115 15.65 -8.98 -1.79
C LEU A 115 16.56 -8.72 -0.60
N GLY A 116 16.14 -7.82 0.31
CA GLY A 116 16.92 -7.40 1.46
C GLY A 116 16.45 -6.05 1.96
N GLY A 117 17.35 -5.29 2.57
CA GLY A 117 17.04 -3.98 3.09
C GLY A 117 18.07 -3.50 4.10
N ASP A 118 17.64 -2.61 4.99
CA ASP A 118 18.44 -2.02 6.05
C ASP A 118 17.71 -2.14 7.39
N THR A 119 18.47 -2.16 8.49
CA THR A 119 17.89 -2.24 9.84
C THR A 119 18.61 -1.29 10.78
N ASN A 120 17.85 -0.40 11.39
CA ASN A 120 18.31 0.57 12.37
C ASN A 120 17.57 0.39 13.71
N GLU A 121 18.19 0.88 14.78
CA GLU A 121 17.57 0.99 16.08
C GLU A 121 16.91 2.36 16.25
N GLY A 122 15.72 2.41 16.87
CA GLY A 122 15.01 3.66 17.11
C GLY A 122 14.02 3.61 18.28
N LYS A 123 13.20 4.65 18.39
CA LYS A 123 12.25 4.81 19.49
C LYS A 123 10.95 4.02 19.27
N GLU A 124 10.55 3.86 18.03
CA GLU A 124 9.33 3.17 17.60
C GLU A 124 9.58 2.35 16.35
N LEU A 125 8.67 1.42 16.05
CA LEU A 125 8.73 0.66 14.81
C LEU A 125 8.41 1.57 13.62
N VAL A 126 9.35 1.63 12.67
CA VAL A 126 9.10 2.22 11.35
C VAL A 126 9.44 1.18 10.29
N ILE A 127 8.55 0.99 9.33
CA ILE A 127 8.74 0.07 8.20
C ILE A 127 8.60 0.88 6.93
N THR A 128 9.67 1.08 6.20
CA THR A 128 9.62 1.66 4.86
C THR A 128 9.79 0.54 3.85
N PHE A 129 8.78 0.33 3.01
CA PHE A 129 8.80 -0.68 1.97
C PHE A 129 8.87 -0.04 0.59
N SER A 130 9.87 -0.45 -0.20
CA SER A 130 10.01 -0.03 -1.59
C SER A 130 9.66 -1.22 -2.48
N LEU A 131 8.65 -1.05 -3.34
CA LEU A 131 8.15 -2.07 -4.25
C LEU A 131 8.52 -1.71 -5.69
N PHE A 132 8.99 -2.70 -6.44
CA PHE A 132 9.41 -2.57 -7.82
C PHE A 132 8.61 -3.53 -8.70
N GLY A 133 8.26 -3.04 -9.89
CA GLY A 133 7.54 -3.82 -10.88
C GLY A 133 7.70 -3.27 -12.28
N THR A 134 7.02 -3.91 -13.22
CA THR A 134 7.01 -3.49 -14.62
C THR A 134 5.58 -3.40 -15.13
N THR A 135 5.38 -2.59 -16.14
CA THR A 135 4.12 -2.54 -16.88
C THR A 135 4.40 -2.10 -18.32
N LYS A 136 3.60 -2.57 -19.26
CA LYS A 136 3.62 -2.07 -20.64
C LYS A 136 2.92 -0.72 -20.74
N LYS A 137 1.88 -0.50 -19.91
CA LYS A 137 1.08 0.72 -19.90
C LYS A 137 0.54 0.97 -18.50
N ILE A 138 0.80 2.16 -17.99
CA ILE A 138 0.28 2.57 -16.68
C ILE A 138 -1.13 3.13 -16.80
N VAL A 139 -1.96 2.84 -15.80
CA VAL A 139 -3.28 3.47 -15.62
C VAL A 139 -3.09 4.75 -14.82
N THR A 140 -3.36 5.91 -15.43
CA THR A 140 -3.23 7.21 -14.76
C THR A 140 -4.47 7.57 -13.96
N ARG A 141 -4.33 8.53 -13.03
CA ARG A 141 -5.48 9.10 -12.27
C ARG A 141 -6.37 10.00 -13.12
N SER A 142 -5.90 10.40 -14.29
CA SER A 142 -6.61 11.23 -15.24
C SER A 142 -7.37 10.39 -16.26
N GLY A 143 -8.27 11.02 -17.00
CA GLY A 143 -8.97 10.40 -18.15
C GLY A 143 -10.46 10.14 -17.93
N ALA A 144 -10.98 10.34 -16.70
CA ALA A 144 -12.42 10.29 -16.47
C ALA A 144 -13.13 11.42 -17.24
N LYS A 145 -14.26 11.10 -17.88
CA LYS A 145 -15.07 12.04 -18.68
C LYS A 145 -16.53 12.01 -18.20
N THR A 146 -17.29 13.01 -18.59
CA THR A 146 -18.76 13.02 -18.42
C THR A 146 -19.34 11.77 -19.08
N ASN A 147 -20.31 11.14 -18.45
CA ASN A 147 -20.97 9.89 -18.85
C ASN A 147 -20.18 8.60 -18.63
N HIS A 148 -18.97 8.67 -18.04
CA HIS A 148 -18.30 7.45 -17.57
C HIS A 148 -19.00 6.91 -16.32
N VAL A 149 -19.06 5.58 -16.19
CA VAL A 149 -19.63 4.89 -15.03
C VAL A 149 -18.55 4.68 -13.98
N ILE A 150 -18.86 4.98 -12.71
CA ILE A 150 -18.00 4.68 -11.57
C ILE A 150 -18.34 3.28 -11.06
N ILE A 151 -17.37 2.37 -11.10
CA ILE A 151 -17.54 0.99 -10.63
C ILE A 151 -16.72 0.80 -9.35
N THR A 152 -17.29 0.10 -8.37
CA THR A 152 -16.62 -0.29 -7.14
C THR A 152 -16.72 -1.80 -6.96
N SER A 153 -15.66 -2.42 -6.43
CA SER A 153 -15.63 -3.85 -6.12
C SER A 153 -16.43 -4.23 -4.88
N GLY A 154 -16.91 -3.25 -4.10
CA GLY A 154 -17.70 -3.47 -2.90
C GLY A 154 -17.97 -2.20 -2.09
N PRO A 155 -18.66 -2.33 -0.94
CA PRO A 155 -19.04 -1.17 -0.14
C PRO A 155 -17.83 -0.53 0.55
N PHE A 156 -17.82 0.79 0.61
CA PHE A 156 -16.84 1.61 1.31
C PHE A 156 -17.17 1.80 2.80
N GLY A 157 -16.19 2.29 3.57
CA GLY A 157 -16.36 2.82 4.91
C GLY A 157 -16.05 1.87 6.06
N TYR A 158 -15.85 0.57 5.81
CA TYR A 158 -15.53 -0.38 6.88
C TYR A 158 -14.25 -0.02 7.63
N THR A 159 -13.20 0.44 6.95
CA THR A 159 -11.94 0.83 7.58
C THR A 159 -12.14 2.03 8.51
N GLY A 160 -12.80 3.10 8.04
CA GLY A 160 -13.09 4.27 8.86
C GLY A 160 -13.99 3.96 10.05
N ALA A 161 -15.02 3.12 9.85
CA ALA A 161 -15.87 2.66 10.93
C ALA A 161 -15.10 1.81 11.96
N GLY A 162 -14.23 0.92 11.50
CA GLY A 162 -13.39 0.08 12.35
C GLY A 162 -12.42 0.91 13.18
N LEU A 163 -11.75 1.90 12.60
CA LEU A 163 -10.90 2.85 13.32
C LEU A 163 -11.69 3.62 14.37
N SER A 164 -12.88 4.12 14.02
CA SER A 164 -13.75 4.82 14.98
C SER A 164 -14.14 3.93 16.17
N ILE A 165 -14.37 2.63 15.95
CA ILE A 165 -14.68 1.67 17.01
C ILE A 165 -13.43 1.38 17.86
N LEU A 166 -12.27 1.17 17.23
CA LEU A 166 -11.04 0.80 17.93
C LEU A 166 -10.45 1.96 18.73
N LEU A 167 -10.44 3.17 18.16
CA LEU A 167 -9.81 4.35 18.76
C LEU A 167 -10.76 5.12 19.70
N LYS A 168 -12.06 5.16 19.38
CA LYS A 168 -13.04 5.99 20.11
C LYS A 168 -14.06 5.18 20.91
N ASN A 169 -13.87 3.88 21.04
CA ASN A 169 -14.80 2.95 21.74
C ASN A 169 -16.28 3.12 21.35
N LYS A 170 -16.55 3.47 20.10
CA LYS A 170 -17.93 3.65 19.63
C LYS A 170 -18.70 2.33 19.66
N LYS A 171 -19.93 2.39 20.17
CA LYS A 171 -20.84 1.24 20.18
C LYS A 171 -21.26 0.89 18.74
N SER A 172 -21.39 -0.40 18.44
CA SER A 172 -21.90 -0.91 17.17
C SER A 172 -22.56 -2.27 17.38
N SER A 173 -23.39 -2.73 16.45
CA SER A 173 -23.88 -4.12 16.51
C SER A 173 -22.68 -5.09 16.48
N LYS A 174 -22.79 -6.22 17.15
CA LYS A 174 -21.72 -7.23 17.24
C LYS A 174 -21.22 -7.65 15.85
N LYS A 175 -22.13 -7.97 14.93
CA LYS A 175 -21.83 -8.39 13.56
C LYS A 175 -21.10 -7.31 12.77
N PHE A 176 -21.60 -6.08 12.76
CA PHE A 176 -20.98 -4.96 12.06
C PHE A 176 -19.64 -4.57 12.67
N GLY A 177 -19.58 -4.47 14.01
CA GLY A 177 -18.36 -4.11 14.72
C GLY A 177 -17.23 -5.11 14.49
N THR A 178 -17.51 -6.41 14.44
CA THR A 178 -16.53 -7.44 14.12
C THR A 178 -15.99 -7.26 12.69
N LYS A 179 -16.87 -7.10 11.69
CA LYS A 179 -16.49 -6.90 10.29
C LYS A 179 -15.64 -5.64 10.10
N ALA A 180 -16.05 -4.52 10.71
CA ALA A 180 -15.32 -3.25 10.62
C ALA A 180 -13.95 -3.31 11.31
N LYS A 181 -13.82 -3.93 12.48
CA LYS A 181 -12.53 -4.15 13.16
C LYS A 181 -11.61 -5.06 12.35
N THR A 182 -12.14 -6.13 11.78
CA THR A 182 -11.37 -7.03 10.92
C THR A 182 -10.84 -6.30 9.70
N ALA A 183 -11.63 -5.41 9.10
CA ALA A 183 -11.22 -4.59 7.99
C ALA A 183 -9.99 -3.72 8.31
N VAL A 184 -9.93 -3.14 9.51
CA VAL A 184 -8.78 -2.35 9.96
C VAL A 184 -7.58 -3.23 10.25
N LEU A 185 -7.76 -4.28 11.07
CA LEU A 185 -6.66 -5.09 11.59
C LEU A 185 -6.00 -5.95 10.52
N LYS A 186 -6.78 -6.40 9.54
CA LYS A 186 -6.28 -7.21 8.41
C LYS A 186 -6.11 -6.44 7.11
N HIS A 187 -6.29 -5.13 7.17
CA HIS A 187 -6.17 -4.24 6.01
C HIS A 187 -6.84 -4.84 4.77
N MET A 188 -8.17 -4.85 4.78
CA MET A 188 -9.13 -5.15 3.68
C MET A 188 -8.59 -5.87 2.44
N ILE A 189 -8.02 -7.02 2.61
CA ILE A 189 -7.38 -7.79 1.55
C ILE A 189 -8.39 -8.44 0.61
N GLN A 190 -9.63 -8.59 1.04
CA GLN A 190 -10.68 -9.23 0.23
C GLN A 190 -10.89 -8.57 -1.14
N TYR A 191 -10.52 -7.29 -1.28
CA TYR A 191 -10.60 -6.61 -2.56
C TYR A 191 -9.43 -6.91 -3.49
N PHE A 192 -8.24 -7.22 -2.95
CA PHE A 192 -7.07 -7.56 -3.74
C PHE A 192 -7.06 -8.99 -4.26
N SER A 193 -7.70 -9.92 -3.57
CA SER A 193 -7.86 -11.29 -4.11
C SER A 193 -8.77 -11.33 -5.35
N LEU A 194 -9.65 -10.34 -5.53
CA LEU A 194 -10.44 -10.16 -6.75
C LEU A 194 -9.66 -9.46 -7.87
N LEU A 195 -8.60 -8.73 -7.52
CA LEU A 195 -7.68 -8.06 -8.44
C LEU A 195 -6.44 -8.92 -8.76
N ARG A 196 -6.32 -10.15 -8.24
CA ARG A 196 -5.41 -11.11 -8.82
C ARG A 196 -5.87 -11.34 -10.25
N PRO A 197 -5.15 -10.87 -11.28
CA PRO A 197 -5.41 -11.38 -12.59
C PRO A 197 -5.16 -12.89 -12.49
N PRO A 198 -6.07 -13.77 -12.93
CA PRO A 198 -5.70 -15.16 -13.21
C PRO A 198 -4.45 -15.11 -14.09
N ASP A 199 -3.53 -16.04 -13.91
CA ASP A 199 -2.25 -16.07 -14.66
C ASP A 199 -2.45 -15.95 -16.18
N SER A 200 -3.66 -16.27 -16.69
CA SER A 200 -4.12 -16.06 -18.07
C SER A 200 -4.51 -14.62 -18.44
N PHE A 201 -4.70 -13.69 -17.48
CA PHE A 201 -5.09 -12.30 -17.77
C PHE A 201 -3.91 -11.35 -18.04
N VAL A 202 -2.68 -11.81 -17.84
CA VAL A 202 -1.47 -11.01 -18.10
C VAL A 202 -1.22 -10.81 -19.59
N GLU A 203 -1.86 -11.62 -20.46
CA GLU A 203 -1.71 -11.52 -21.92
C GLU A 203 -2.84 -10.75 -22.63
N ASP A 204 -3.97 -10.48 -21.97
CA ASP A 204 -5.08 -9.75 -22.60
C ASP A 204 -5.21 -8.32 -22.07
N ASP A 205 -4.54 -7.38 -22.74
CA ASP A 205 -4.57 -5.93 -22.47
C ASP A 205 -6.01 -5.33 -22.45
N ARG A 206 -7.03 -6.10 -22.79
CA ARG A 206 -8.43 -5.65 -22.90
C ARG A 206 -9.18 -5.63 -21.56
N CYS A 207 -8.76 -6.38 -20.56
CA CYS A 207 -9.51 -6.50 -19.31
C CYS A 207 -9.35 -5.29 -18.36
N PHE A 208 -8.20 -4.60 -18.41
CA PHE A 208 -7.98 -3.36 -17.62
C PHE A 208 -8.58 -2.11 -18.28
N GLN A 209 -8.91 -2.16 -19.56
CA GLN A 209 -9.59 -1.04 -20.24
C GLN A 209 -11.10 -1.01 -19.99
N GLN A 210 -11.70 -2.07 -19.44
CA GLN A 210 -13.13 -2.15 -19.16
C GLN A 210 -13.58 -1.50 -17.85
N THR A 211 -12.68 -1.00 -17.01
CA THR A 211 -13.08 -0.26 -15.81
C THR A 211 -13.55 1.18 -16.09
N CYS A 212 -13.40 1.66 -17.31
CA CYS A 212 -13.96 2.91 -17.81
C CYS A 212 -14.64 2.65 -19.16
N LEU A 213 -15.77 1.97 -19.16
CA LEU A 213 -16.62 1.89 -20.36
C LEU A 213 -17.40 3.21 -20.51
N PRO A 214 -17.54 3.71 -21.75
CA PRO A 214 -18.34 4.90 -22.03
C PRO A 214 -19.84 4.70 -21.73
#